data_14303e7c3c7fe7be1110e93f274419ab
#
_entry.id   14303e7c3c7fe7be1110e93f274419ab
#
_cell.length_a   1.000
_cell.length_b   1.000
_cell.length_c   1.000
_cell.angle_alpha   90.00
_cell.angle_beta   90.00
_cell.angle_gamma   90.00
#
_symmetry.space_group_name_H-M   'P 1'
#
loop_
_entity.id
_entity.type
_entity.pdbx_description
1 polymer ?
#
loop_
_entity_poly.entity_id
_entity_poly.type
_entity_poly.pdbx_seq_one_letter_code
_entity_poly.pdbx_strand_id
1 'polypeptide(L)'
;KFRKGHVEGVVNVVNRFLEIIKPKYIYLGIKDFQQLTLIERHIKKNKINTKVIKCKTIREKNGVACSTRNLNLNNKQFTIASNIYQYLYNLSKKIKKNYKLFKKNSIKKDLISLGANKIDYIEFLNIKNFKNNKSVKNRFRLFIAYYINNIRLIDNI
;
A
#
# COMPACT_ATOMS: atom_id res chain seq x y z
N LYS A 1 8.24 10.58 2.13
CA LYS A 1 9.04 11.21 3.22
C LYS A 1 9.89 10.20 4.01
N PHE A 2 9.49 8.94 4.13
CA PHE A 2 10.12 7.98 5.06
C PHE A 2 11.30 7.16 4.50
N ARG A 3 11.60 7.26 3.20
CA ARG A 3 12.74 6.57 2.56
C ARG A 3 13.26 7.44 1.42
N LYS A 4 14.00 8.51 1.78
CA LYS A 4 14.70 9.35 0.79
C LYS A 4 15.61 8.45 -0.06
N GLY A 5 15.60 8.60 -1.38
CA GLY A 5 16.42 7.83 -2.31
C GLY A 5 15.91 6.40 -2.64
N HIS A 6 15.09 5.77 -1.78
CA HIS A 6 14.63 4.40 -2.01
C HIS A 6 13.80 4.25 -3.29
N VAL A 7 12.93 5.22 -3.53
CA VAL A 7 12.02 5.19 -4.69
C VAL A 7 12.79 5.41 -5.99
N GLU A 8 13.76 6.33 -5.98
CA GLU A 8 14.67 6.58 -7.11
C GLU A 8 15.51 5.34 -7.39
N GLY A 9 16.07 4.71 -6.35
CA GLY A 9 16.80 3.46 -6.48
C GLY A 9 15.96 2.34 -7.13
N VAL A 10 14.69 2.19 -6.72
CA VAL A 10 13.80 1.20 -7.34
C VAL A 10 13.54 1.50 -8.81
N VAL A 11 13.28 2.77 -9.17
CA VAL A 11 13.04 3.16 -10.56
C VAL A 11 14.29 2.91 -11.40
N ASN A 12 15.49 3.22 -10.89
CA ASN A 12 16.76 2.98 -11.58
C ASN A 12 16.99 1.48 -11.84
N VAL A 13 16.78 0.63 -10.84
CA VAL A 13 16.93 -0.83 -10.99
C VAL A 13 15.93 -1.37 -12.03
N VAL A 14 14.66 -0.97 -11.93
CA VAL A 14 13.64 -1.40 -12.90
C VAL A 14 13.95 -0.89 -14.29
N ASN A 15 14.43 0.36 -14.43
CA ASN A 15 14.85 0.91 -15.71
C ASN A 15 15.95 0.05 -16.36
N ARG A 16 16.95 -0.35 -15.56
CA ARG A 16 18.02 -1.24 -16.04
C ARG A 16 17.49 -2.58 -16.53
N PHE A 17 16.53 -3.18 -15.83
CA PHE A 17 15.88 -4.40 -16.33
C PHE A 17 15.11 -4.17 -17.62
N LEU A 18 14.41 -3.04 -17.76
CA LEU A 18 13.66 -2.70 -18.96
C LEU A 18 14.60 -2.49 -20.18
N GLU A 19 15.79 -1.91 -19.97
CA GLU A 19 16.81 -1.72 -21.02
C GLU A 19 17.40 -3.04 -21.49
N ILE A 20 17.71 -3.96 -20.55
CA ILE A 20 18.38 -5.24 -20.85
C ILE A 20 17.38 -6.25 -21.45
N ILE A 21 16.22 -6.44 -20.80
CA ILE A 21 15.26 -7.50 -21.13
C ILE A 21 14.32 -7.06 -22.25
N LYS A 22 14.00 -5.77 -22.33
CA LYS A 22 13.03 -5.16 -23.27
C LYS A 22 11.69 -5.91 -23.30
N PRO A 23 11.05 -6.16 -22.12
CA PRO A 23 9.87 -6.99 -22.03
C PRO A 23 8.65 -6.28 -22.64
N LYS A 24 7.77 -7.03 -23.30
CA LYS A 24 6.47 -6.52 -23.78
C LYS A 24 5.55 -6.14 -22.62
N TYR A 25 5.61 -6.86 -21.50
CA TYR A 25 4.78 -6.66 -20.31
C TYR A 25 5.64 -6.69 -19.04
N ILE A 26 5.30 -5.81 -18.07
CA ILE A 26 5.79 -5.87 -16.69
C ILE A 26 4.62 -6.00 -15.74
N TYR A 27 4.67 -6.99 -14.82
CA TYR A 27 3.62 -7.28 -13.86
C TYR A 27 3.98 -6.67 -12.51
N LEU A 28 3.15 -5.77 -12.00
CA LEU A 28 3.40 -5.07 -10.74
C LEU A 28 2.23 -5.20 -9.78
N GLY A 29 2.52 -5.62 -8.53
CA GLY A 29 1.52 -5.73 -7.48
C GLY A 29 1.00 -4.37 -7.03
N ILE A 30 -0.31 -4.21 -6.93
CA ILE A 30 -0.93 -2.97 -6.45
C ILE A 30 -0.69 -2.71 -4.95
N LYS A 31 -0.16 -3.68 -4.20
CA LYS A 31 0.23 -3.51 -2.79
C LYS A 31 1.24 -2.38 -2.63
N ASP A 32 2.24 -2.31 -3.49
CA ASP A 32 3.25 -1.25 -3.51
C ASP A 32 2.85 -0.14 -4.50
N PHE A 33 1.65 0.44 -4.29
CA PHE A 33 0.97 1.32 -5.23
C PHE A 33 1.78 2.56 -5.63
N GLN A 34 2.54 3.15 -4.70
CA GLN A 34 3.43 4.28 -5.03
C GLN A 34 4.52 3.86 -6.02
N GLN A 35 5.18 2.75 -5.75
CA GLN A 35 6.24 2.20 -6.61
C GLN A 35 5.69 1.89 -8.01
N LEU A 36 4.56 1.19 -8.08
CA LEU A 36 3.86 0.90 -9.33
C LEU A 36 3.60 2.18 -10.14
N THR A 37 3.04 3.22 -9.48
CA THR A 37 2.71 4.48 -10.15
C THR A 37 3.95 5.21 -10.70
N LEU A 38 5.06 5.14 -9.98
CA LEU A 38 6.30 5.79 -10.39
C LEU A 38 6.96 5.06 -11.58
N ILE A 39 6.96 3.73 -11.55
CA ILE A 39 7.41 2.92 -12.68
C ILE A 39 6.54 3.17 -13.91
N GLU A 40 5.22 3.20 -13.75
CA GLU A 40 4.27 3.49 -14.83
C GLU A 40 4.52 4.88 -15.47
N ARG A 41 4.77 5.91 -14.63
CA ARG A 41 5.14 7.25 -15.08
C ARG A 41 6.49 7.28 -15.79
N HIS A 42 7.48 6.55 -15.26
CA HIS A 42 8.81 6.45 -15.86
C HIS A 42 8.74 5.84 -17.26
N ILE A 43 8.05 4.71 -17.41
CA ILE A 43 7.83 4.03 -18.70
C ILE A 43 7.17 4.99 -19.70
N LYS A 44 6.11 5.69 -19.27
CA LYS A 44 5.39 6.64 -20.13
C LYS A 44 6.26 7.84 -20.52
N LYS A 45 6.99 8.44 -19.57
CA LYS A 45 7.85 9.62 -19.80
C LYS A 45 8.96 9.32 -20.79
N ASN A 46 9.58 8.15 -20.69
CA ASN A 46 10.70 7.73 -21.52
C ASN A 46 10.26 6.96 -22.79
N LYS A 47 8.94 6.89 -23.06
CA LYS A 47 8.37 6.19 -24.23
C LYS A 47 8.87 4.75 -24.38
N ILE A 48 9.08 4.05 -23.25
CA ILE A 48 9.55 2.66 -23.25
C ILE A 48 8.40 1.77 -23.75
N ASN A 49 8.71 0.89 -24.70
CA ASN A 49 7.74 -0.02 -25.31
C ASN A 49 7.45 -1.23 -24.41
N THR A 50 6.99 -0.96 -23.18
CA THR A 50 6.60 -1.97 -22.19
C THR A 50 5.27 -1.58 -21.56
N LYS A 51 4.32 -2.52 -21.51
CA LYS A 51 3.00 -2.30 -20.90
C LYS A 51 3.00 -2.76 -19.44
N VAL A 52 2.55 -1.90 -18.54
CA VAL A 52 2.38 -2.24 -17.11
C VAL A 52 1.06 -2.96 -16.89
N ILE A 53 1.14 -4.17 -16.33
CA ILE A 53 -0.02 -4.97 -15.89
C ILE A 53 -0.10 -4.89 -14.37
N LYS A 54 -1.24 -4.38 -13.87
CA LYS A 54 -1.50 -4.20 -12.43
C LYS A 54 -2.07 -5.47 -11.83
N CYS A 55 -1.34 -6.14 -10.96
CA CYS A 55 -1.77 -7.35 -10.28
C CYS A 55 -2.44 -7.03 -8.95
N LYS A 56 -3.58 -7.67 -8.67
CA LYS A 56 -4.28 -7.53 -7.39
C LYS A 56 -3.41 -8.03 -6.24
N THR A 57 -3.54 -7.40 -5.07
CA THR A 57 -2.89 -7.89 -3.84
C THR A 57 -3.42 -9.27 -3.48
N ILE A 58 -2.55 -10.26 -3.46
CA ILE A 58 -2.86 -11.59 -2.92
C ILE A 58 -2.90 -11.49 -1.41
N ARG A 59 -3.87 -12.18 -0.80
CA ARG A 59 -4.07 -12.16 0.64
C ARG A 59 -4.17 -13.57 1.20
N GLU A 60 -3.72 -13.72 2.43
CA GLU A 60 -3.95 -14.91 3.23
C GLU A 60 -5.45 -15.10 3.51
N LYS A 61 -5.87 -16.29 3.93
CA LYS A 61 -7.28 -16.60 4.25
C LYS A 61 -7.91 -15.61 5.25
N ASN A 62 -7.10 -15.07 6.16
CA ASN A 62 -7.50 -14.07 7.16
C ASN A 62 -7.44 -12.62 6.68
N GLY A 63 -7.11 -12.40 5.39
CA GLY A 63 -7.11 -11.09 4.73
C GLY A 63 -5.78 -10.35 4.76
N VAL A 64 -4.79 -10.79 5.54
CA VAL A 64 -3.46 -10.16 5.59
C VAL A 64 -2.80 -10.23 4.21
N ALA A 65 -2.27 -9.11 3.72
CA ALA A 65 -1.60 -9.07 2.43
C ALA A 65 -0.33 -9.92 2.43
N CYS A 66 -0.20 -10.86 1.49
CA CYS A 66 0.97 -11.73 1.38
C CYS A 66 2.27 -10.94 1.29
N SER A 67 3.27 -11.34 2.09
CA SER A 67 4.60 -10.73 2.16
C SER A 67 5.58 -11.69 2.79
N THR A 68 6.83 -11.66 2.34
CA THR A 68 7.94 -12.38 3.02
C THR A 68 8.11 -11.94 4.47
N ARG A 69 7.73 -10.70 4.82
CA ARG A 69 7.75 -10.22 6.20
C ARG A 69 6.77 -10.94 7.12
N ASN A 70 5.73 -11.56 6.55
CA ASN A 70 4.77 -12.34 7.35
C ASN A 70 5.42 -13.57 7.98
N LEU A 71 6.50 -14.10 7.39
CA LEU A 71 7.28 -15.23 7.93
C LEU A 71 7.94 -14.90 9.27
N ASN A 72 8.14 -13.63 9.56
CA ASN A 72 8.72 -13.17 10.84
C ASN A 72 7.65 -12.93 11.92
N LEU A 73 6.36 -13.10 11.60
CA LEU A 73 5.26 -12.94 12.55
C LEU A 73 4.99 -14.28 13.25
N ASN A 74 4.93 -14.28 14.58
CA ASN A 74 4.38 -15.41 15.31
C ASN A 74 2.83 -15.42 15.22
N ASN A 75 2.18 -16.49 15.69
CA ASN A 75 0.74 -16.68 15.58
C ASN A 75 -0.07 -15.52 16.21
N LYS A 76 0.36 -15.01 17.38
CA LYS A 76 -0.30 -13.86 18.05
C LYS A 76 -0.19 -12.60 17.20
N GLN A 77 1.00 -12.32 16.68
CA GLN A 77 1.26 -11.16 15.82
C GLN A 77 0.49 -11.25 14.50
N PHE A 78 0.37 -12.45 13.94
CA PHE A 78 -0.40 -12.68 12.73
C PHE A 78 -1.90 -12.45 12.96
N THR A 79 -2.43 -12.85 14.12
CA THR A 79 -3.80 -12.54 14.55
C THR A 79 -4.02 -11.02 14.67
N ILE A 80 -3.05 -10.29 15.27
CA ILE A 80 -3.10 -8.81 15.34
C ILE A 80 -3.16 -8.21 13.94
N ALA A 81 -2.30 -8.66 13.01
CA ALA A 81 -2.31 -8.20 11.63
C ALA A 81 -3.66 -8.44 10.93
N SER A 82 -4.28 -9.59 11.18
CA SER A 82 -5.61 -9.94 10.69
C SER A 82 -6.69 -8.99 11.24
N ASN A 83 -6.71 -8.77 12.54
CA ASN A 83 -7.69 -7.87 13.19
C ASN A 83 -7.55 -6.43 12.66
N ILE A 84 -6.32 -5.95 12.48
CA ILE A 84 -6.03 -4.66 11.87
C ILE A 84 -6.56 -4.60 10.45
N TYR A 85 -6.33 -5.63 9.63
CA TYR A 85 -6.86 -5.68 8.27
C TYR A 85 -8.40 -5.62 8.26
N GLN A 86 -9.07 -6.43 9.07
CA GLN A 86 -10.54 -6.46 9.15
C GLN A 86 -11.11 -5.10 9.58
N TYR A 87 -10.52 -4.47 10.59
CA TYR A 87 -10.87 -3.12 11.01
C TYR A 87 -10.74 -2.12 9.86
N LEU A 88 -9.59 -2.08 9.20
CA LEU A 88 -9.31 -1.14 8.11
C LEU A 88 -10.19 -1.40 6.88
N TYR A 89 -10.47 -2.64 6.56
CA TYR A 89 -11.36 -3.03 5.46
C TYR A 89 -12.78 -2.51 5.69
N ASN A 90 -13.33 -2.72 6.90
CA ASN A 90 -14.65 -2.23 7.26
C ASN A 90 -14.68 -0.70 7.31
N LEU A 91 -13.65 -0.09 7.87
CA LEU A 91 -13.49 1.35 7.93
C LEU A 91 -13.42 1.97 6.54
N SER A 92 -12.66 1.38 5.62
CA SER A 92 -12.52 1.89 4.25
C SER A 92 -13.86 1.93 3.52
N LYS A 93 -14.72 0.93 3.71
CA LYS A 93 -16.10 0.91 3.17
C LYS A 93 -16.94 2.05 3.73
N LYS A 94 -16.84 2.32 5.04
CA LYS A 94 -17.56 3.41 5.71
C LYS A 94 -17.06 4.78 5.22
N ILE A 95 -15.75 4.98 5.16
CA ILE A 95 -15.14 6.25 4.69
C ILE A 95 -15.51 6.53 3.23
N LYS A 96 -15.57 5.51 2.37
CA LYS A 96 -16.01 5.67 0.97
C LYS A 96 -17.45 6.19 0.86
N LYS A 97 -18.32 5.88 1.82
CA LYS A 97 -19.68 6.42 1.90
C LYS A 97 -19.71 7.81 2.55
N ASN A 98 -18.92 8.02 3.59
CA ASN A 98 -18.84 9.27 4.33
C ASN A 98 -17.40 9.59 4.76
N TYR A 99 -16.76 10.51 4.03
CA TYR A 99 -15.37 10.92 4.30
C TYR A 99 -15.15 11.52 5.69
N LYS A 100 -16.17 12.12 6.31
CA LYS A 100 -16.08 12.69 7.68
C LYS A 100 -15.66 11.65 8.73
N LEU A 101 -15.85 10.37 8.43
CA LEU A 101 -15.41 9.25 9.27
C LEU A 101 -13.90 9.01 9.25
N PHE A 102 -13.17 9.62 8.32
CA PHE A 102 -11.71 9.57 8.31
C PHE A 102 -11.10 10.51 9.35
N LYS A 103 -11.12 10.08 10.60
CA LYS A 103 -10.50 10.78 11.73
C LYS A 103 -9.16 10.14 12.07
N LYS A 104 -8.09 10.64 11.47
CA LYS A 104 -6.73 10.04 11.50
C LYS A 104 -6.25 9.69 12.91
N ASN A 105 -6.47 10.58 13.89
CA ASN A 105 -6.03 10.37 15.27
C ASN A 105 -6.85 9.29 15.99
N SER A 106 -8.17 9.24 15.76
CA SER A 106 -9.01 8.17 16.29
C SER A 106 -8.59 6.82 15.72
N ILE A 107 -8.42 6.73 14.39
CA ILE A 107 -8.01 5.50 13.72
C ILE A 107 -6.65 5.00 14.25
N LYS A 108 -5.70 5.92 14.50
CA LYS A 108 -4.41 5.54 15.09
C LYS A 108 -4.58 4.95 16.49
N LYS A 109 -5.45 5.53 17.34
CA LYS A 109 -5.74 4.99 18.68
C LYS A 109 -6.32 3.58 18.57
N ASP A 110 -7.29 3.39 17.68
CA ASP A 110 -7.92 2.07 17.47
C ASP A 110 -6.89 1.03 17.00
N LEU A 111 -5.98 1.39 16.11
CA LEU A 111 -4.93 0.49 15.64
C LEU A 111 -3.93 0.11 16.75
N ILE A 112 -3.59 1.06 17.62
CA ILE A 112 -2.75 0.77 18.80
C ILE A 112 -3.49 -0.16 19.77
N SER A 113 -4.78 0.06 20.03
CA SER A 113 -5.57 -0.84 20.89
C SER A 113 -5.73 -2.25 20.30
N LEU A 114 -5.66 -2.40 18.98
CA LEU A 114 -5.64 -3.69 18.29
C LEU A 114 -4.27 -4.39 18.35
N GLY A 115 -3.24 -3.74 18.88
CA GLY A 115 -1.90 -4.31 19.07
C GLY A 115 -0.82 -3.81 18.13
N ALA A 116 -1.08 -2.77 17.34
CA ALA A 116 0.00 -2.11 16.60
C ALA A 116 0.88 -1.31 17.57
N ASN A 117 2.21 -1.46 17.46
CA ASN A 117 3.15 -0.73 18.34
C ASN A 117 3.41 0.69 17.83
N LYS A 118 3.37 0.89 16.51
CA LYS A 118 3.66 2.18 15.88
C LYS A 118 2.94 2.30 14.54
N ILE A 119 2.46 3.48 14.23
CA ILE A 119 1.86 3.81 12.93
C ILE A 119 2.75 4.87 12.24
N ASP A 120 3.40 4.48 11.15
CA ASP A 120 4.19 5.41 10.35
C ASP A 120 3.30 6.41 9.64
N TYR A 121 2.30 5.89 8.95
CA TYR A 121 1.27 6.71 8.30
C TYR A 121 -0.04 5.94 8.15
N ILE A 122 -1.12 6.70 8.09
CA ILE A 122 -2.41 6.27 7.57
C ILE A 122 -2.98 7.43 6.76
N GLU A 123 -3.29 7.16 5.49
CA GLU A 123 -3.74 8.18 4.55
C GLU A 123 -4.86 7.62 3.67
N PHE A 124 -5.90 8.43 3.45
CA PHE A 124 -6.96 8.12 2.51
C PHE A 124 -6.82 9.03 1.29
N LEU A 125 -6.28 8.49 0.20
CA LEU A 125 -5.81 9.26 -0.94
C LEU A 125 -6.53 8.86 -2.22
N ASN A 126 -6.74 9.86 -3.09
CA ASN A 126 -7.13 9.61 -4.47
C ASN A 126 -5.98 8.93 -5.22
N ILE A 127 -6.26 7.80 -5.88
CA ILE A 127 -5.25 6.99 -6.57
C ILE A 127 -4.72 7.62 -7.86
N LYS A 128 -5.36 8.67 -8.40
CA LYS A 128 -4.86 9.37 -9.60
C LYS A 128 -3.79 10.41 -9.28
N ASN A 129 -4.02 11.20 -8.23
CA ASN A 129 -3.20 12.37 -7.92
C ASN A 129 -2.56 12.34 -6.53
N PHE A 130 -2.82 11.31 -5.71
CA PHE A 130 -2.35 11.18 -4.33
C PHE A 130 -2.71 12.36 -3.41
N LYS A 131 -3.77 13.10 -3.74
CA LYS A 131 -4.26 14.19 -2.91
C LYS A 131 -5.41 13.73 -2.02
N ASN A 132 -5.47 14.29 -0.82
CA ASN A 132 -6.65 14.25 0.02
C ASN A 132 -7.70 15.17 -0.62
N ASN A 133 -8.80 14.62 -1.06
CA ASN A 133 -9.91 15.42 -1.58
C ASN A 133 -11.19 15.03 -0.85
N LYS A 134 -11.97 16.01 -0.39
CA LYS A 134 -13.20 15.80 0.38
C LYS A 134 -14.34 15.18 -0.45
N SER A 135 -14.20 15.15 -1.76
CA SER A 135 -15.18 14.55 -2.68
C SER A 135 -14.79 13.11 -2.99
N VAL A 136 -15.51 12.17 -2.39
CA VAL A 136 -15.27 10.72 -2.53
C VAL A 136 -16.11 10.17 -3.67
N LYS A 137 -15.52 9.99 -4.85
CA LYS A 137 -16.08 9.13 -5.90
C LYS A 137 -15.04 8.07 -6.23
N ASN A 138 -15.34 6.81 -6.04
CA ASN A 138 -14.75 5.53 -6.51
C ASN A 138 -13.21 5.38 -6.77
N ARG A 139 -12.36 6.38 -6.45
CA ARG A 139 -10.93 6.40 -6.79
C ARG A 139 -10.02 6.62 -5.58
N PHE A 140 -10.49 6.29 -4.40
CA PHE A 140 -9.74 6.44 -3.16
C PHE A 140 -9.31 5.10 -2.60
N ARG A 141 -8.14 5.08 -1.97
CA ARG A 141 -7.63 3.96 -1.18
C ARG A 141 -7.12 4.44 0.17
N LEU A 142 -7.26 3.58 1.14
CA LEU A 142 -6.67 3.72 2.45
C LEU A 142 -5.26 3.10 2.42
N PHE A 143 -4.24 3.92 2.59
CA PHE A 143 -2.84 3.52 2.63
C PHE A 143 -2.37 3.50 4.07
N ILE A 144 -1.67 2.45 4.48
CA ILE A 144 -1.16 2.31 5.82
C ILE A 144 0.25 1.71 5.83
N ALA A 145 1.06 2.18 6.80
CA ALA A 145 2.24 1.47 7.28
C ALA A 145 2.25 1.50 8.80
N TYR A 146 2.43 0.34 9.39
CA TYR A 146 2.40 0.13 10.84
C TYR A 146 3.40 -0.94 11.25
N TYR A 147 3.67 -1.02 12.55
CA TYR A 147 4.56 -2.01 13.13
C TYR A 147 3.82 -2.91 14.10
N ILE A 148 4.13 -4.19 14.04
CA ILE A 148 3.88 -5.17 15.10
C ILE A 148 5.25 -5.58 15.60
N ASN A 149 5.58 -5.18 16.84
CA ASN A 149 6.95 -5.17 17.34
C ASN A 149 7.91 -4.48 16.34
N ASN A 150 8.95 -5.14 15.89
CA ASN A 150 9.93 -4.61 14.93
C ASN A 150 9.56 -4.87 13.46
N ILE A 151 8.45 -5.56 13.19
CA ILE A 151 8.05 -5.95 11.84
C ILE A 151 7.16 -4.87 11.24
N ARG A 152 7.68 -4.22 10.21
CA ARG A 152 6.95 -3.18 9.47
C ARG A 152 6.08 -3.79 8.38
N LEU A 153 4.78 -3.61 8.49
CA LEU A 153 3.79 -4.04 7.51
C LEU A 153 3.23 -2.84 6.74
N ILE A 154 2.88 -3.07 5.49
CA ILE A 154 2.21 -2.08 4.63
C ILE A 154 1.00 -2.72 3.97
N ASP A 155 -0.02 -1.91 3.75
CA ASP A 155 -1.19 -2.32 2.95
C ASP A 155 -1.85 -1.11 2.28
N ASN A 156 -2.70 -1.41 1.29
CA ASN A 156 -3.66 -0.46 0.75
C ASN A 156 -5.01 -1.16 0.46
N ILE A 157 -6.11 -0.51 0.86
CA ILE A 157 -7.47 -1.08 0.90
C ILE A 157 -8.46 -0.16 0.15
#